data_d66c871ae350ef71de000628ea745518
#
_entry.id   d66c871ae350ef71de000628ea745518
#
_cell.length_a   1.000
_cell.length_b   1.000
_cell.length_c   1.000
_cell.angle_alpha   90.00
_cell.angle_beta   90.00
_cell.angle_gamma   90.00
#
_symmetry.space_group_name_H-M   'P 1'
#
loop_
_entity.id
_entity.type
_entity.pdbx_description
1 polymer ?
#
loop_
_entity_poly.entity_id
_entity_poly.type
_entity_poly.pdbx_seq_one_letter_code
_entity_poly.pdbx_strand_id
1 'polypeptide(L)'
;MEVKSDKNFELNVDIDTVWNVLINPEKVVTCVPGAELTETIDENHLKGKVIIKIGPITAKFNGDVKIEKREISNYELAMIGKGSDISGKGGAAMSMWLKLNALETGTEVSCRMTVSITGRIAQF
;
A
#
# COMPACT_ATOMS: atom_id res chain seq x y z
N MET A 1 -5.67 -15.87 7.34
CA MET A 1 -4.30 -15.92 6.79
C MET A 1 -3.66 -14.55 6.90
N GLU A 2 -2.47 -14.51 7.44
CA GLU A 2 -1.73 -13.27 7.62
C GLU A 2 -0.37 -13.37 6.94
N VAL A 3 0.01 -12.35 6.20
CA VAL A 3 1.29 -12.26 5.51
C VAL A 3 1.99 -10.99 5.98
N LYS A 4 3.25 -11.14 6.39
CA LYS A 4 4.10 -10.02 6.80
C LYS A 4 5.26 -9.88 5.83
N SER A 5 5.58 -8.65 5.50
CA SER A 5 6.71 -8.32 4.62
C SER A 5 7.50 -7.19 5.24
N ASP A 6 8.80 -7.36 5.28
CA ASP A 6 9.74 -6.34 5.76
C ASP A 6 10.82 -6.23 4.69
N LYS A 7 10.88 -5.08 4.03
CA LYS A 7 11.80 -4.86 2.91
C LYS A 7 12.58 -3.57 3.11
N ASN A 8 13.80 -3.61 2.67
CA ASN A 8 14.70 -2.47 2.67
C ASN A 8 15.42 -2.46 1.33
N PHE A 9 15.36 -1.34 0.61
CA PHE A 9 16.00 -1.23 -0.69
C PHE A 9 16.46 0.21 -0.94
N GLU A 10 17.33 0.38 -1.93
CA GLU A 10 17.86 1.67 -2.30
C GLU A 10 17.40 2.09 -3.68
N LEU A 11 17.09 3.39 -3.82
CA LEU A 11 16.73 4.01 -5.09
C LEU A 11 17.75 5.10 -5.39
N ASN A 12 18.18 5.19 -6.65
CA ASN A 12 19.09 6.23 -7.10
C ASN A 12 18.31 7.49 -7.49
N VAL A 13 17.47 7.97 -6.56
CA VAL A 13 16.59 9.11 -6.70
C VAL A 13 16.62 9.87 -5.38
N ASP A 14 16.59 11.21 -5.43
CA ASP A 14 16.65 12.01 -4.20
C ASP A 14 15.39 11.84 -3.34
N ILE A 15 15.56 12.04 -2.04
CA ILE A 15 14.55 11.74 -1.03
C ILE A 15 13.25 12.55 -1.21
N ASP A 16 13.35 13.80 -1.62
CA ASP A 16 12.15 14.63 -1.81
C ASP A 16 11.36 14.20 -3.02
N THR A 17 12.02 13.76 -4.07
CA THR A 17 11.35 13.20 -5.25
C THR A 17 10.62 11.91 -4.91
N VAL A 18 11.25 11.01 -4.15
CA VAL A 18 10.61 9.78 -3.70
C VAL A 18 9.41 10.09 -2.80
N TRP A 19 9.60 11.00 -1.85
CA TRP A 19 8.52 11.40 -0.93
C TRP A 19 7.31 11.96 -1.67
N ASN A 20 7.53 12.83 -2.65
CA ASN A 20 6.45 13.44 -3.41
C ASN A 20 5.64 12.44 -4.24
N VAL A 21 6.25 11.34 -4.67
CA VAL A 21 5.52 10.25 -5.31
C VAL A 21 4.69 9.49 -4.29
N LEU A 22 5.26 9.18 -3.12
CA LEU A 22 4.58 8.39 -2.10
C LEU A 22 3.35 9.06 -1.50
N ILE A 23 3.38 10.39 -1.36
CA ILE A 23 2.25 11.13 -0.80
C ILE A 23 1.21 11.53 -1.84
N ASN A 24 1.46 11.27 -3.12
CA ASN A 24 0.54 11.58 -4.21
C ASN A 24 -0.21 10.30 -4.61
N PRO A 25 -1.52 10.19 -4.29
CA PRO A 25 -2.28 8.97 -4.58
C PRO A 25 -2.30 8.59 -6.06
N GLU A 26 -2.40 9.58 -6.95
CA GLU A 26 -2.44 9.33 -8.40
C GLU A 26 -1.11 8.78 -8.92
N LYS A 27 -0.01 9.17 -8.30
CA LYS A 27 1.31 8.68 -8.68
C LYS A 27 1.64 7.34 -8.06
N VAL A 28 1.39 7.19 -6.75
CA VAL A 28 1.78 5.98 -6.03
C VAL A 28 0.96 4.77 -6.47
N VAL A 29 -0.29 4.95 -6.86
CA VAL A 29 -1.14 3.85 -7.31
C VAL A 29 -0.59 3.20 -8.59
N THR A 30 0.10 3.97 -9.43
CA THR A 30 0.72 3.42 -10.66
C THR A 30 1.89 2.49 -10.35
N CYS A 31 2.43 2.54 -9.15
CA CYS A 31 3.53 1.68 -8.71
C CYS A 31 3.05 0.35 -8.14
N VAL A 32 1.74 0.18 -7.96
CA VAL A 32 1.15 -1.05 -7.40
C VAL A 32 0.46 -1.83 -8.51
N PRO A 33 1.01 -2.98 -8.93
CA PRO A 33 0.39 -3.78 -10.00
C PRO A 33 -1.02 -4.19 -9.64
N GLY A 34 -1.95 -4.00 -10.59
CA GLY A 34 -3.35 -4.37 -10.40
C GLY A 34 -4.18 -3.38 -9.60
N ALA A 35 -3.60 -2.29 -9.13
CA ALA A 35 -4.32 -1.29 -8.34
C ALA A 35 -4.84 -0.16 -9.23
N GLU A 36 -6.02 0.35 -8.88
CA GLU A 36 -6.66 1.47 -9.54
C GLU A 36 -7.30 2.39 -8.49
N LEU A 37 -7.01 3.68 -8.57
CA LEU A 37 -7.63 4.68 -7.71
C LEU A 37 -9.00 5.01 -8.27
N THR A 38 -10.06 4.83 -7.48
CA THR A 38 -11.43 5.12 -7.91
C THR A 38 -11.98 6.42 -7.35
N GLU A 39 -11.55 6.82 -6.14
CA GLU A 39 -12.02 8.06 -5.52
C GLU A 39 -11.02 8.57 -4.51
N THR A 40 -10.81 9.86 -4.49
CA THR A 40 -10.05 10.56 -3.44
C THR A 40 -11.06 11.32 -2.60
N ILE A 41 -11.32 10.85 -1.38
CA ILE A 41 -12.28 11.49 -0.48
C ILE A 41 -11.68 12.75 0.13
N ASP A 42 -10.46 12.63 0.63
CA ASP A 42 -9.64 13.74 1.09
C ASP A 42 -8.16 13.32 1.01
N GLU A 43 -7.25 14.19 1.48
CA GLU A 43 -5.81 13.90 1.39
C GLU A 43 -5.37 12.68 2.18
N ASN A 44 -6.19 12.20 3.12
CA ASN A 44 -5.88 11.06 3.99
C ASN A 44 -6.81 9.86 3.80
N HIS A 45 -7.79 9.96 2.91
CA HIS A 45 -8.75 8.88 2.70
C HIS A 45 -9.00 8.65 1.22
N LEU A 46 -8.68 7.47 0.75
CA LEU A 46 -8.73 7.08 -0.65
C LEU A 46 -9.53 5.81 -0.81
N LYS A 47 -10.18 5.67 -1.98
CA LYS A 47 -10.84 4.43 -2.38
C LYS A 47 -10.22 3.91 -3.66
N GLY A 48 -10.13 2.60 -3.76
CA GLY A 48 -9.54 1.97 -4.92
C GLY A 48 -10.00 0.55 -5.13
N LYS A 49 -9.52 -0.02 -6.23
CA LYS A 49 -9.71 -1.42 -6.57
C LYS A 49 -8.34 -2.05 -6.74
N VAL A 50 -8.24 -3.31 -6.36
CA VAL A 50 -7.00 -4.07 -6.58
C VAL A 50 -7.34 -5.48 -7.03
N ILE A 51 -6.58 -5.97 -7.99
CA ILE A 51 -6.67 -7.35 -8.48
C ILE A 51 -5.46 -8.10 -7.93
N ILE A 52 -5.72 -9.15 -7.17
CA ILE A 52 -4.68 -9.93 -6.53
C ILE A 52 -4.83 -11.39 -6.96
N LYS A 53 -3.71 -12.02 -7.32
CA LYS A 53 -3.67 -13.45 -7.60
C LYS A 53 -3.27 -14.20 -6.33
N ILE A 54 -4.15 -15.08 -5.87
CA ILE A 54 -3.93 -15.91 -4.69
C ILE A 54 -3.99 -17.37 -5.13
N GLY A 55 -2.81 -17.96 -5.39
CA GLY A 55 -2.74 -19.31 -5.93
C GLY A 55 -3.50 -19.41 -7.26
N PRO A 56 -4.44 -20.36 -7.40
CA PRO A 56 -5.23 -20.53 -8.63
C PRO A 56 -6.35 -19.49 -8.77
N ILE A 57 -6.59 -18.66 -7.75
CA ILE A 57 -7.70 -17.72 -7.73
C ILE A 57 -7.22 -16.30 -8.03
N THR A 58 -8.00 -15.59 -8.83
CA THR A 58 -7.85 -14.15 -9.02
C THR A 58 -8.95 -13.47 -8.21
N ALA A 59 -8.55 -12.66 -7.23
CA ALA A 59 -9.49 -11.94 -6.37
C ALA A 59 -9.49 -10.45 -6.74
N LYS A 60 -10.67 -9.86 -6.76
CA LYS A 60 -10.86 -8.44 -7.00
C LYS A 60 -11.43 -7.81 -5.74
N PHE A 61 -10.73 -6.82 -5.20
CA PHE A 61 -11.14 -6.14 -3.98
C PHE A 61 -11.51 -4.69 -4.26
N ASN A 62 -12.57 -4.24 -3.60
CA ASN A 62 -12.86 -2.82 -3.43
C ASN A 62 -12.34 -2.45 -2.04
N GLY A 63 -11.56 -1.39 -1.96
CA GLY A 63 -10.91 -1.05 -0.71
C GLY A 63 -10.91 0.42 -0.38
N ASP A 64 -10.69 0.68 0.90
CA ASP A 64 -10.47 1.99 1.48
C ASP A 64 -9.09 2.02 2.10
N VAL A 65 -8.36 3.11 1.87
CA VAL A 65 -7.05 3.34 2.46
C VAL A 65 -7.10 4.65 3.24
N LYS A 66 -6.63 4.61 4.48
CA LYS A 66 -6.48 5.78 5.32
C LYS A 66 -5.02 5.99 5.66
N ILE A 67 -4.55 7.20 5.46
CA ILE A 67 -3.20 7.59 5.87
C ILE A 67 -3.29 8.05 7.32
N GLU A 68 -2.64 7.30 8.22
CA GLU A 68 -2.65 7.56 9.65
C GLU A 68 -1.53 8.50 10.08
N LYS A 69 -0.42 8.50 9.35
CA LYS A 69 0.75 9.29 9.69
C LYS A 69 1.43 9.77 8.41
N ARG A 70 1.70 11.06 8.35
CA ARG A 70 2.44 11.68 7.26
C ARG A 70 3.36 12.73 7.86
N GLU A 71 4.60 12.35 8.13
CA GLU A 71 5.58 13.25 8.75
C GLU A 71 6.74 13.52 7.80
N ILE A 72 6.73 14.69 7.18
CA ILE A 72 7.81 15.08 6.27
C ILE A 72 9.13 15.30 6.99
N SER A 73 9.12 15.74 8.23
CA SER A 73 10.34 15.96 9.00
C SER A 73 11.17 14.68 9.19
N ASN A 74 10.51 13.52 9.22
CA ASN A 74 11.13 12.21 9.36
C ASN A 74 11.01 11.36 8.10
N TYR A 75 10.35 11.85 7.06
CA TYR A 75 10.01 11.08 5.86
C TYR A 75 9.35 9.76 6.21
N GLU A 76 8.34 9.84 7.04
CA GLU A 76 7.63 8.67 7.56
C GLU A 76 6.17 8.71 7.18
N LEU A 77 5.66 7.56 6.71
CA LEU A 77 4.29 7.40 6.25
C LEU A 77 3.73 6.11 6.81
N ALA A 78 2.53 6.17 7.38
CA ALA A 78 1.82 4.98 7.82
C ALA A 78 0.39 5.02 7.30
N MET A 79 -0.11 3.87 6.87
CA MET A 79 -1.46 3.76 6.34
C MET A 79 -2.08 2.43 6.71
N ILE A 80 -3.41 2.42 6.74
CA ILE A 80 -4.21 1.21 6.89
C ILE A 80 -5.16 1.10 5.72
N GLY A 81 -5.47 -0.12 5.34
CA GLY A 81 -6.41 -0.39 4.27
C GLY A 81 -7.36 -1.51 4.66
N LYS A 82 -8.58 -1.44 4.14
CA LYS A 82 -9.57 -2.50 4.25
C LYS A 82 -10.21 -2.70 2.90
N GLY A 83 -10.41 -3.96 2.54
CA GLY A 83 -11.02 -4.30 1.27
C GLY A 83 -11.98 -5.45 1.41
N SER A 84 -12.94 -5.50 0.49
CA SER A 84 -13.89 -6.60 0.37
C SER A 84 -13.81 -7.17 -1.03
N ASP A 85 -13.78 -8.50 -1.13
CA ASP A 85 -13.86 -9.17 -2.41
C ASP A 85 -15.22 -8.89 -3.03
N ILE A 86 -15.25 -8.49 -4.30
CA ILE A 86 -16.49 -8.10 -4.97
C ILE A 86 -17.47 -9.24 -5.15
N SER A 87 -16.99 -10.50 -5.09
CA SER A 87 -17.86 -11.68 -5.18
C SER A 87 -18.33 -12.18 -3.81
N GLY A 88 -17.98 -11.50 -2.73
CA GLY A 88 -18.38 -11.85 -1.37
C GLY A 88 -17.64 -13.01 -0.75
N LYS A 89 -16.49 -13.39 -1.29
CA LYS A 89 -15.70 -14.54 -0.79
C LYS A 89 -14.79 -14.23 0.39
N GLY A 90 -14.72 -12.98 0.80
CA GLY A 90 -13.91 -12.61 1.94
C GLY A 90 -13.48 -11.17 1.94
N GLY A 91 -12.59 -10.85 2.87
CA GLY A 91 -12.06 -9.51 3.04
C GLY A 91 -10.56 -9.51 3.21
N ALA A 92 -9.98 -8.32 3.18
CA ALA A 92 -8.58 -8.11 3.43
C ALA A 92 -8.40 -6.85 4.28
N ALA A 93 -7.38 -6.87 5.14
CA ALA A 93 -6.96 -5.71 5.90
C ALA A 93 -5.44 -5.58 5.74
N MET A 94 -4.96 -4.36 5.64
CA MET A 94 -3.56 -4.07 5.42
C MET A 94 -3.11 -2.97 6.36
N SER A 95 -1.91 -3.10 6.90
CA SER A 95 -1.20 -1.99 7.52
C SER A 95 0.16 -1.87 6.86
N MET A 96 0.59 -0.64 6.61
CA MET A 96 1.87 -0.37 5.96
C MET A 96 2.56 0.80 6.63
N TRP A 97 3.85 0.65 6.85
CA TRP A 97 4.71 1.70 7.37
C TRP A 97 5.90 1.84 6.43
N LEU A 98 6.20 3.08 6.06
CA LEU A 98 7.30 3.44 5.18
C LEU A 98 8.15 4.50 5.84
N LYS A 99 9.45 4.38 5.68
CA LYS A 99 10.40 5.40 6.12
C LYS A 99 11.51 5.55 5.07
N LEU A 100 11.85 6.81 4.79
CA LEU A 100 12.93 7.13 3.86
C LEU A 100 14.11 7.70 4.62
N ASN A 101 15.31 7.35 4.20
CA ASN A 101 16.55 7.94 4.68
C ASN A 101 17.38 8.40 3.49
N ALA A 102 17.89 9.62 3.56
CA ALA A 102 18.74 10.16 2.50
C ALA A 102 20.12 9.48 2.53
N LEU A 103 20.58 9.09 1.35
CA LEU A 103 21.92 8.56 1.13
C LEU A 103 22.69 9.57 0.28
N GLU A 104 24.01 9.41 0.17
CA GLU A 104 24.82 10.27 -0.69
C GLU A 104 24.38 10.24 -2.14
N THR A 105 23.94 9.08 -2.63
CA THR A 105 23.59 8.86 -4.03
C THR A 105 22.13 8.52 -4.26
N GLY A 106 21.27 8.77 -3.28
CA GLY A 106 19.85 8.44 -3.44
C GLY A 106 19.10 8.31 -2.14
N THR A 107 18.22 7.33 -2.07
CA THR A 107 17.31 7.15 -0.93
C THR A 107 17.22 5.69 -0.53
N GLU A 108 17.29 5.45 0.76
CA GLU A 108 16.97 4.15 1.34
C GLU A 108 15.49 4.13 1.70
N VAL A 109 14.79 3.10 1.26
CA VAL A 109 13.37 2.90 1.55
C VAL A 109 13.21 1.69 2.46
N SER A 110 12.63 1.91 3.63
CA SER A 110 12.25 0.82 4.54
C SER A 110 10.74 0.68 4.51
N CYS A 111 10.24 -0.53 4.29
CA CYS A 111 8.81 -0.80 4.19
C CYS A 111 8.45 -2.02 5.04
N ARG A 112 7.45 -1.86 5.90
CA ARG A 112 6.86 -2.97 6.64
C ARG A 112 5.38 -3.04 6.30
N MET A 113 4.92 -4.22 5.97
CA MET A 113 3.53 -4.43 5.59
C MET A 113 2.99 -5.70 6.23
N THR A 114 1.75 -5.62 6.70
CA THR A 114 1.00 -6.77 7.17
C THR A 114 -0.32 -6.82 6.41
N VAL A 115 -0.63 -7.97 5.85
CA VAL A 115 -1.90 -8.21 5.15
C VAL A 115 -2.59 -9.39 5.80
N SER A 116 -3.85 -9.19 6.19
CA SER A 116 -4.71 -10.25 6.72
C SER A 116 -5.83 -10.51 5.74
N ILE A 117 -6.03 -11.77 5.38
CA ILE A 117 -7.07 -12.20 4.45
C ILE A 117 -8.00 -13.15 5.17
N THR A 118 -9.31 -12.91 5.04
CA THR A 118 -10.36 -13.67 5.72
C THR A 118 -11.38 -14.21 4.71
N GLY A 119 -12.20 -15.16 5.15
CA GLY A 119 -13.23 -15.76 4.33
C GLY A 119 -12.72 -16.93 3.48
N ARG A 120 -13.47 -17.27 2.45
CA ARG A 120 -13.13 -18.40 1.56
C ARG A 120 -11.79 -18.23 0.85
N ILE A 121 -11.43 -16.99 0.52
CA ILE A 121 -10.18 -16.69 -0.16
C ILE A 121 -8.98 -17.14 0.68
N ALA A 122 -9.08 -17.06 2.01
CA ALA A 122 -8.00 -17.43 2.91
C ALA A 122 -7.67 -18.93 2.91
N GLN A 123 -8.50 -19.76 2.27
CA GLN A 123 -8.30 -21.20 2.20
C GLN A 123 -7.37 -21.62 1.05
N PHE A 124 -6.96 -20.71 0.21
CA PHE A 124 -6.14 -21.01 -0.97
C PHE A 124 -4.69 -20.59 -0.85
#